data_2f17a1bbb162031445bacafbb03ed573
#
_entry.id   2f17a1bbb162031445bacafbb03ed573
#
_cell.length_a   1.000
_cell.length_b   1.000
_cell.length_c   1.000
_cell.angle_alpha   90.00
_cell.angle_beta   90.00
_cell.angle_gamma   90.00
#
_symmetry.space_group_name_H-M   'P 1'
#
loop_
_entity.id
_entity.type
_entity.pdbx_description
1 polymer ?
#
loop_
_entity_poly.entity_id
_entity_poly.type
_entity_poly.pdbx_seq_one_letter_code
_entity_poly.pdbx_strand_id
1 'polypeptide(L)'
;MRSTKRTNTLKALAVTIALAGAYAVGAPAIAIAQETGTEVTTASGLKITDTQVGTGETPKTGQTCVMHYTGWLYVDGAKGQKFDSSVDRGEPFEFPIGTGRVIKGWDEGVATMKVGGKRTLVIPPELGYGARGAGGVIPPNATLIFDVELLGLK
;
A
#
# COMPACT_ATOMS: atom_id res chain seq x y z
N MET A 1 40.50 51.85 18.97
CA MET A 1 39.33 50.95 19.16
C MET A 1 39.63 49.64 18.46
N ARG A 2 39.86 48.58 19.22
CA ARG A 2 40.29 47.28 18.71
C ARG A 2 39.07 46.37 18.49
N SER A 3 38.89 45.95 17.22
CA SER A 3 37.89 44.95 16.84
C SER A 3 38.51 43.56 16.96
N THR A 4 37.93 42.74 17.80
CA THR A 4 38.36 41.36 18.03
C THR A 4 37.52 40.43 17.16
N LYS A 5 38.13 39.86 16.13
CA LYS A 5 37.56 38.77 15.34
C LYS A 5 37.65 37.46 16.13
N ARG A 6 36.50 36.86 16.45
CA ARG A 6 36.43 35.49 16.97
C ARG A 6 36.39 34.51 15.82
N THR A 7 37.44 33.76 15.64
CA THR A 7 37.51 32.59 14.77
C THR A 7 36.90 31.39 15.47
N ASN A 8 35.80 30.85 14.92
CA ASN A 8 35.24 29.57 15.33
C ASN A 8 35.98 28.45 14.61
N THR A 9 36.75 27.70 15.35
CA THR A 9 37.44 26.51 14.88
C THR A 9 36.49 25.31 15.05
N LEU A 10 35.95 24.79 13.93
CA LEU A 10 35.28 23.52 13.92
C LEU A 10 36.30 22.38 14.08
N LYS A 11 36.25 21.69 15.18
CA LYS A 11 36.99 20.44 15.40
C LYS A 11 36.24 19.30 14.64
N ALA A 12 36.85 18.80 13.59
CA ALA A 12 36.47 17.57 12.93
C ALA A 12 36.85 16.40 13.85
N LEU A 13 35.84 15.63 14.27
CA LEU A 13 36.06 14.40 15.02
C LEU A 13 36.27 13.27 13.99
N ALA A 14 37.51 12.83 13.87
CA ALA A 14 37.84 11.65 13.06
C ALA A 14 37.41 10.39 13.84
N VAL A 15 36.43 9.68 13.33
CA VAL A 15 36.09 8.34 13.82
C VAL A 15 36.98 7.34 13.10
N THR A 16 37.92 6.80 13.84
CA THR A 16 38.78 5.71 13.37
C THR A 16 37.99 4.41 13.43
N ILE A 17 37.67 3.85 12.25
CA ILE A 17 37.08 2.51 12.15
C ILE A 17 38.22 1.51 12.20
N ALA A 18 38.29 0.77 13.29
CA ALA A 18 39.18 -0.37 13.40
C ALA A 18 38.61 -1.55 12.59
N LEU A 19 39.37 -2.01 11.61
CA LEU A 19 39.12 -3.24 10.87
C LEU A 19 39.49 -4.44 11.71
N ALA A 20 38.55 -5.31 12.03
CA ALA A 20 38.89 -6.67 12.47
C ALA A 20 37.82 -7.67 12.03
N GLY A 21 38.21 -8.63 11.21
CA GLY A 21 37.62 -9.96 11.16
C GLY A 21 36.64 -10.23 10.04
N ALA A 22 37.16 -10.78 8.96
CA ALA A 22 36.38 -11.46 7.93
C ALA A 22 35.72 -12.73 8.48
N TYR A 23 34.39 -12.79 8.39
CA TYR A 23 33.69 -14.07 8.27
C TYR A 23 32.57 -13.90 7.24
N ALA A 24 32.78 -14.48 6.07
CA ALA A 24 31.76 -14.65 5.08
C ALA A 24 30.82 -15.75 5.53
N VAL A 25 29.57 -15.42 5.84
CA VAL A 25 28.48 -16.38 5.80
C VAL A 25 27.21 -15.63 5.43
N GLY A 26 26.66 -16.01 4.26
CA GLY A 26 25.28 -15.81 3.90
C GLY A 26 24.86 -14.34 3.83
N ALA A 27 24.75 -13.82 2.61
CA ALA A 27 24.02 -12.59 2.39
C ALA A 27 22.64 -12.72 3.06
N PRO A 28 22.27 -11.87 4.02
CA PRO A 28 20.87 -11.81 4.43
C PRO A 28 20.10 -11.40 3.17
N ALA A 29 19.11 -12.21 2.81
CA ALA A 29 18.10 -11.73 1.89
C ALA A 29 17.61 -10.41 2.49
N ILE A 30 17.89 -9.31 1.80
CA ILE A 30 17.35 -8.01 2.17
C ILE A 30 15.86 -8.17 1.98
N ALA A 31 15.16 -8.53 3.05
CA ALA A 31 13.74 -8.30 3.13
C ALA A 31 13.60 -6.79 2.96
N ILE A 32 13.18 -6.35 1.78
CA ILE A 32 12.77 -4.98 1.57
C ILE A 32 11.56 -4.83 2.48
N ALA A 33 11.79 -4.25 3.66
CA ALA A 33 10.69 -3.84 4.52
C ALA A 33 9.88 -2.86 3.70
N GLN A 34 8.62 -3.22 3.38
CA GLN A 34 7.70 -2.29 2.75
C GLN A 34 7.54 -1.12 3.72
N GLU A 35 8.02 0.04 3.30
CA GLU A 35 7.87 1.26 4.09
C GLU A 35 6.39 1.65 4.10
N THR A 36 5.82 1.71 5.29
CA THR A 36 4.47 2.25 5.48
C THR A 36 4.41 3.71 5.08
N GLY A 37 3.35 4.08 4.35
CA GLY A 37 3.09 5.45 3.93
C GLY A 37 3.73 5.86 2.60
N THR A 38 4.56 5.03 1.98
CA THR A 38 5.11 5.31 0.64
C THR A 38 4.16 4.78 -0.43
N GLU A 39 3.75 5.66 -1.35
CA GLU A 39 2.96 5.28 -2.51
C GLU A 39 3.84 4.64 -3.59
N VAL A 40 3.44 3.48 -4.06
CA VAL A 40 4.06 2.76 -5.17
C VAL A 40 3.05 2.67 -6.31
N THR A 41 3.47 3.01 -7.53
CA THR A 41 2.67 2.83 -8.74
C THR A 41 3.15 1.59 -9.49
N THR A 42 2.23 0.65 -9.74
CA THR A 42 2.54 -0.56 -10.51
C THR A 42 2.56 -0.27 -12.01
N ALA A 43 3.04 -1.24 -12.80
CA ALA A 43 3.07 -1.13 -14.27
C ALA A 43 1.67 -0.94 -14.89
N SER A 44 0.62 -1.45 -14.25
CA SER A 44 -0.77 -1.30 -14.69
C SER A 44 -1.38 0.08 -14.35
N GLY A 45 -0.69 0.89 -13.56
CA GLY A 45 -1.16 2.20 -13.09
C GLY A 45 -1.88 2.17 -11.75
N LEU A 46 -1.94 1.01 -11.09
CA LEU A 46 -2.46 0.90 -9.73
C LEU A 46 -1.52 1.60 -8.74
N LYS A 47 -2.05 2.46 -7.90
CA LYS A 47 -1.29 3.08 -6.82
C LYS A 47 -1.59 2.39 -5.50
N ILE A 48 -0.54 2.01 -4.81
CA ILE A 48 -0.59 1.22 -3.58
C ILE A 48 0.15 1.97 -2.48
N THR A 49 -0.51 2.15 -1.34
CA THR A 49 0.11 2.68 -0.13
C THR A 49 -0.19 1.74 1.03
N ASP A 50 0.84 1.12 1.60
CA ASP A 50 0.68 0.32 2.81
C ASP A 50 0.60 1.25 4.02
N THR A 51 -0.53 1.22 4.72
CA THR A 51 -0.70 1.95 5.98
C THR A 51 -0.35 1.09 7.19
N GLN A 52 -0.45 -0.23 7.02
CA GLN A 52 0.00 -1.23 7.99
C GLN A 52 0.42 -2.49 7.23
N VAL A 53 1.65 -2.94 7.44
CA VAL A 53 2.10 -4.22 6.88
C VAL A 53 1.64 -5.35 7.78
N GLY A 54 0.93 -6.34 7.21
CA GLY A 54 0.51 -7.52 7.94
C GLY A 54 1.66 -8.47 8.25
N THR A 55 1.44 -9.35 9.22
CA THR A 55 2.41 -10.35 9.66
C THR A 55 2.01 -11.78 9.29
N GLY A 56 0.81 -11.97 8.76
CA GLY A 56 0.30 -13.27 8.35
C GLY A 56 0.72 -13.67 6.94
N GLU A 57 0.03 -14.67 6.39
CA GLU A 57 0.31 -15.20 5.07
C GLU A 57 -0.16 -14.25 3.96
N THR A 58 0.49 -14.38 2.80
CA THR A 58 0.06 -13.76 1.55
C THR A 58 -0.92 -14.70 0.84
N PRO A 59 -2.02 -14.18 0.25
CA PRO A 59 -2.99 -15.03 -0.44
C PRO A 59 -2.38 -15.72 -1.65
N LYS A 60 -2.84 -16.95 -1.90
CA LYS A 60 -2.57 -17.70 -3.13
C LYS A 60 -3.72 -17.52 -4.09
N THR A 61 -3.44 -17.51 -5.40
CA THR A 61 -4.48 -17.43 -6.44
C THR A 61 -5.59 -18.45 -6.20
N GLY A 62 -6.83 -18.00 -6.21
CA GLY A 62 -8.02 -18.82 -5.93
C GLY A 62 -8.39 -18.95 -4.46
N GLN A 63 -7.50 -18.56 -3.56
CA GLN A 63 -7.78 -18.59 -2.12
C GLN A 63 -8.81 -17.50 -1.76
N THR A 64 -9.71 -17.80 -0.84
CA THR A 64 -10.72 -16.84 -0.40
C THR A 64 -10.11 -15.83 0.58
N CYS A 65 -10.14 -14.56 0.19
CA CYS A 65 -9.77 -13.44 1.05
C CYS A 65 -10.99 -12.97 1.83
N VAL A 66 -10.79 -12.75 3.13
CA VAL A 66 -11.77 -12.13 4.03
C VAL A 66 -11.27 -10.75 4.36
N MET A 67 -12.00 -9.71 3.96
CA MET A 67 -11.53 -8.34 4.14
C MET A 67 -12.64 -7.35 4.48
N HIS A 68 -12.24 -6.27 5.15
CA HIS A 68 -13.02 -5.05 5.21
C HIS A 68 -12.51 -4.04 4.20
N TYR A 69 -13.43 -3.23 3.69
CA TYR A 69 -13.10 -2.14 2.78
C TYR A 69 -14.06 -0.97 2.90
N THR A 70 -13.58 0.18 2.52
CA THR A 70 -14.40 1.36 2.25
C THR A 70 -13.91 1.98 0.95
N GLY A 71 -14.82 2.34 0.06
CA GLY A 71 -14.54 2.92 -1.24
C GLY A 71 -15.16 4.30 -1.42
N TRP A 72 -14.37 5.19 -2.03
CA TRP A 72 -14.78 6.55 -2.42
C TRP A 72 -14.43 6.80 -3.88
N LEU A 73 -15.13 7.73 -4.49
CA LEU A 73 -14.67 8.35 -5.72
C LEU A 73 -13.40 9.15 -5.41
N TYR A 74 -12.39 9.00 -6.25
CA TYR A 74 -11.15 9.76 -6.14
C TYR A 74 -11.25 11.00 -7.04
N VAL A 75 -11.35 12.17 -6.42
CA VAL A 75 -11.59 13.44 -7.11
C VAL A 75 -10.55 14.46 -6.67
N ASP A 76 -9.85 15.05 -7.66
CA ASP A 76 -8.84 16.09 -7.42
C ASP A 76 -7.78 15.69 -6.37
N GLY A 77 -7.35 14.44 -6.40
CA GLY A 77 -6.34 13.93 -5.49
C GLY A 77 -6.81 13.60 -4.08
N ALA A 78 -8.12 13.53 -3.84
CA ALA A 78 -8.70 13.29 -2.53
C ALA A 78 -9.89 12.32 -2.57
N LYS A 79 -10.26 11.78 -1.41
CA LYS A 79 -11.48 11.02 -1.23
C LYS A 79 -12.69 11.92 -1.41
N GLY A 80 -13.52 11.60 -2.39
CA GLY A 80 -14.80 12.25 -2.66
C GLY A 80 -15.95 11.52 -1.98
N GLN A 81 -17.04 11.31 -2.75
CA GLN A 81 -18.22 10.61 -2.24
C GLN A 81 -17.93 9.14 -1.94
N LYS A 82 -18.25 8.70 -0.74
CA LYS A 82 -18.25 7.28 -0.35
C LYS A 82 -19.38 6.56 -1.08
N PHE A 83 -19.08 5.44 -1.70
CA PHE A 83 -20.09 4.68 -2.46
C PHE A 83 -20.34 3.30 -1.88
N ASP A 84 -19.43 2.73 -1.09
CA ASP A 84 -19.61 1.41 -0.49
C ASP A 84 -18.68 1.21 0.70
N SER A 85 -19.12 0.41 1.69
CA SER A 85 -18.31 0.05 2.86
C SER A 85 -18.84 -1.22 3.51
N SER A 86 -17.98 -2.24 3.61
CA SER A 86 -18.26 -3.43 4.40
C SER A 86 -18.26 -3.13 5.91
N VAL A 87 -17.48 -2.13 6.32
CA VAL A 87 -17.42 -1.67 7.72
C VAL A 87 -18.77 -1.09 8.15
N ASP A 88 -19.38 -0.27 7.30
CA ASP A 88 -20.70 0.32 7.56
C ASP A 88 -21.80 -0.74 7.66
N ARG A 89 -21.69 -1.83 6.90
CA ARG A 89 -22.61 -2.98 6.96
C ARG A 89 -22.34 -3.89 8.16
N GLY A 90 -21.17 -3.77 8.79
CA GLY A 90 -20.76 -4.62 9.92
C GLY A 90 -20.46 -6.07 9.53
N GLU A 91 -20.18 -6.33 8.24
CA GLU A 91 -19.93 -7.68 7.71
C GLU A 91 -18.75 -7.67 6.75
N PRO A 92 -17.72 -8.50 6.97
CA PRO A 92 -16.59 -8.65 6.05
C PRO A 92 -17.03 -9.17 4.69
N PHE A 93 -16.30 -8.77 3.67
CA PHE A 93 -16.48 -9.23 2.30
C PHE A 93 -15.51 -10.39 2.00
N GLU A 94 -16.00 -11.41 1.33
CA GLU A 94 -15.21 -12.58 0.96
C GLU A 94 -15.19 -12.76 -0.56
N PHE A 95 -14.02 -13.03 -1.12
CA PHE A 95 -13.89 -13.30 -2.55
C PHE A 95 -12.65 -14.15 -2.86
N PRO A 96 -12.69 -15.00 -3.91
CA PRO A 96 -11.52 -15.74 -4.36
C PRO A 96 -10.60 -14.81 -5.16
N ILE A 97 -9.36 -14.64 -4.66
CA ILE A 97 -8.38 -13.72 -5.26
C ILE A 97 -7.85 -14.23 -6.60
N GLY A 98 -7.64 -13.32 -7.55
CA GLY A 98 -7.01 -13.62 -8.84
C GLY A 98 -7.90 -14.37 -9.83
N THR A 99 -9.21 -14.43 -9.61
CA THR A 99 -10.17 -15.19 -10.45
C THR A 99 -11.11 -14.31 -11.27
N GLY A 100 -10.93 -12.99 -11.24
CA GLY A 100 -11.79 -12.05 -11.95
C GLY A 100 -13.17 -11.85 -11.34
N ARG A 101 -13.38 -12.23 -10.09
CA ARG A 101 -14.64 -12.06 -9.35
C ARG A 101 -14.82 -10.64 -8.81
N VAL A 102 -13.77 -9.89 -8.75
CA VAL A 102 -13.72 -8.50 -8.30
C VAL A 102 -13.01 -7.65 -9.35
N ILE A 103 -13.04 -6.34 -9.17
CA ILE A 103 -12.32 -5.44 -10.08
C ILE A 103 -10.82 -5.76 -10.10
N LYS A 104 -10.18 -5.53 -11.25
CA LYS A 104 -8.76 -5.87 -11.46
C LYS A 104 -7.84 -5.22 -10.44
N GLY A 105 -8.14 -4.00 -10.02
CA GLY A 105 -7.38 -3.31 -9.00
C GLY A 105 -7.34 -4.03 -7.65
N TRP A 106 -8.39 -4.77 -7.30
CA TRP A 106 -8.40 -5.61 -6.10
C TRP A 106 -7.65 -6.93 -6.31
N ASP A 107 -7.89 -7.61 -7.43
CA ASP A 107 -7.15 -8.85 -7.75
C ASP A 107 -5.64 -8.62 -7.77
N GLU A 108 -5.19 -7.47 -8.24
CA GLU A 108 -3.77 -7.08 -8.21
C GLU A 108 -3.34 -6.55 -6.84
N GLY A 109 -4.10 -5.62 -6.27
CA GLY A 109 -3.70 -4.87 -5.08
C GLY A 109 -3.78 -5.66 -3.78
N VAL A 110 -4.70 -6.64 -3.67
CA VAL A 110 -4.82 -7.50 -2.48
C VAL A 110 -3.90 -8.70 -2.54
N ALA A 111 -3.51 -9.16 -3.74
CA ALA A 111 -2.67 -10.34 -3.93
C ALA A 111 -1.30 -10.25 -3.25
N THR A 112 -0.78 -9.06 -3.04
CA THR A 112 0.52 -8.81 -2.39
C THR A 112 0.41 -8.39 -0.93
N MET A 113 -0.80 -8.36 -0.38
CA MET A 113 -1.01 -8.10 1.04
C MET A 113 -0.68 -9.32 1.89
N LYS A 114 -0.44 -9.07 3.17
CA LYS A 114 -0.39 -10.12 4.19
C LYS A 114 -1.56 -9.97 5.14
N VAL A 115 -2.05 -11.06 5.68
CA VAL A 115 -3.11 -11.05 6.71
C VAL A 115 -2.70 -10.13 7.86
N GLY A 116 -3.62 -9.28 8.29
CA GLY A 116 -3.40 -8.22 9.27
C GLY A 116 -2.94 -6.89 8.66
N GLY A 117 -2.70 -6.84 7.34
CA GLY A 117 -2.30 -5.62 6.63
C GLY A 117 -3.46 -4.69 6.32
N LYS A 118 -3.14 -3.41 6.23
CA LYS A 118 -4.03 -2.35 5.75
C LYS A 118 -3.35 -1.61 4.61
N ARG A 119 -4.13 -1.30 3.59
CA ARG A 119 -3.62 -0.72 2.34
C ARG A 119 -4.62 0.25 1.75
N THR A 120 -4.12 1.34 1.19
CA THR A 120 -4.91 2.23 0.36
C THR A 120 -4.59 1.94 -1.11
N LEU A 121 -5.63 1.77 -1.92
CA LEU A 121 -5.54 1.51 -3.36
C LEU A 121 -6.18 2.67 -4.11
N VAL A 122 -5.45 3.31 -5.01
CA VAL A 122 -6.02 4.23 -6.01
C VAL A 122 -6.08 3.51 -7.33
N ILE A 123 -7.29 3.28 -7.80
CA ILE A 123 -7.60 2.39 -8.91
C ILE A 123 -8.06 3.22 -10.12
N PRO A 124 -7.28 3.26 -11.22
CA PRO A 124 -7.73 3.93 -12.43
C PRO A 124 -8.92 3.19 -13.07
N PRO A 125 -9.71 3.86 -13.95
CA PRO A 125 -10.91 3.27 -14.52
C PRO A 125 -10.69 1.90 -15.18
N GLU A 126 -9.55 1.69 -15.83
CA GLU A 126 -9.21 0.44 -16.54
C GLU A 126 -9.09 -0.76 -15.59
N LEU A 127 -8.78 -0.52 -14.33
CA LEU A 127 -8.70 -1.52 -13.27
C LEU A 127 -9.91 -1.53 -12.34
N GLY A 128 -10.87 -0.66 -12.61
CA GLY A 128 -12.12 -0.52 -11.88
C GLY A 128 -13.33 -0.86 -12.75
N TYR A 129 -14.26 0.08 -12.84
CA TYR A 129 -15.53 -0.13 -13.57
C TYR A 129 -15.54 0.47 -14.98
N GLY A 130 -14.42 1.04 -15.43
CA GLY A 130 -14.22 1.50 -16.79
C GLY A 130 -15.22 2.55 -17.28
N ALA A 131 -15.52 2.48 -18.58
CA ALA A 131 -16.42 3.41 -19.24
C ALA A 131 -17.91 3.23 -18.87
N ARG A 132 -18.28 2.11 -18.26
CA ARG A 132 -19.67 1.84 -17.84
C ARG A 132 -20.01 2.46 -16.49
N GLY A 133 -19.05 2.57 -15.57
CA GLY A 133 -19.34 2.85 -14.18
C GLY A 133 -20.11 1.70 -13.52
N ALA A 134 -20.76 1.94 -12.41
CA ALA A 134 -21.54 0.94 -11.69
C ALA A 134 -22.71 1.56 -10.93
N GLY A 135 -23.89 0.96 -11.08
CA GLY A 135 -25.06 1.14 -10.23
C GLY A 135 -25.53 2.58 -9.98
N GLY A 136 -25.25 3.53 -10.86
CA GLY A 136 -25.61 4.93 -10.66
C GLY A 136 -24.81 5.68 -9.57
N VAL A 137 -23.92 4.98 -8.86
CA VAL A 137 -23.07 5.57 -7.80
C VAL A 137 -21.63 5.77 -8.25
N ILE A 138 -21.16 4.98 -9.20
CA ILE A 138 -19.86 5.13 -9.83
C ILE A 138 -20.05 5.60 -11.26
N PRO A 139 -19.64 6.85 -11.57
CA PRO A 139 -19.80 7.38 -12.93
C PRO A 139 -18.84 6.70 -13.91
N PRO A 140 -19.10 6.84 -15.23
CA PRO A 140 -18.15 6.40 -16.25
C PRO A 140 -16.75 7.02 -16.05
N ASN A 141 -15.72 6.21 -16.30
CA ASN A 141 -14.32 6.63 -16.25
C ASN A 141 -13.89 7.19 -14.86
N ALA A 142 -14.48 6.69 -13.79
CA ALA A 142 -14.13 7.12 -12.44
C ALA A 142 -12.85 6.44 -11.95
N THR A 143 -11.96 7.23 -11.37
CA THR A 143 -10.88 6.74 -10.52
C THR A 143 -11.42 6.53 -9.13
N LEU A 144 -11.06 5.41 -8.52
CA LEU A 144 -11.57 4.99 -7.21
C LEU A 144 -10.42 4.98 -6.19
N ILE A 145 -10.76 5.22 -4.94
CA ILE A 145 -9.84 5.01 -3.82
C ILE A 145 -10.50 4.11 -2.79
N PHE A 146 -9.78 3.08 -2.35
CA PHE A 146 -10.23 2.15 -1.32
C PHE A 146 -9.24 2.09 -0.18
N ASP A 147 -9.75 2.08 1.03
CA ASP A 147 -9.01 1.57 2.18
C ASP A 147 -9.44 0.12 2.41
N VAL A 148 -8.48 -0.78 2.40
CA VAL A 148 -8.72 -2.22 2.55
C VAL A 148 -7.92 -2.79 3.71
N GLU A 149 -8.49 -3.77 4.40
CA GLU A 149 -7.87 -4.52 5.48
C GLU A 149 -8.07 -6.01 5.22
N LEU A 150 -6.98 -6.75 5.10
CA LEU A 150 -7.03 -8.21 4.94
C LEU A 150 -7.11 -8.88 6.31
N LEU A 151 -8.29 -9.41 6.64
CA LEU A 151 -8.58 -10.01 7.95
C LEU A 151 -8.13 -11.46 8.05
N GLY A 152 -8.25 -12.21 6.97
CA GLY A 152 -7.95 -13.64 6.96
C GLY A 152 -8.03 -14.25 5.58
N LEU A 153 -7.68 -15.53 5.52
CA LEU A 153 -7.73 -16.38 4.34
C LEU A 153 -8.49 -17.67 4.68
N LYS A 154 -9.24 -18.22 3.70
CA LYS A 154 -9.94 -19.51 3.81
C LYS A 154 -9.53 -20.46 2.70
#